data_7ff484083cb5dbe6a6698b95e2289969
#
_entry.id   7ff484083cb5dbe6a6698b95e2289969
#
_cell.length_a   1.000
_cell.length_b   1.000
_cell.length_c   1.000
_cell.angle_alpha   90.00
_cell.angle_beta   90.00
_cell.angle_gamma   90.00
#
_symmetry.space_group_name_H-M   'P 1'
#
loop_
_entity.id
_entity.type
_entity.pdbx_description
1 polymer ?
#
loop_
_entity_poly.entity_id
_entity_poly.type
_entity_poly.pdbx_seq_one_letter_code
_entity_poly.pdbx_strand_id
1 'polypeptide(L)'
;MGSSDVLAMVAIVAAILSAIYSYRLSRRAHHASTYYGAIGLLRELDKTFIEYPDTRPYFYDGKPVDGDESSRQRVQAVAELVLDTFEWIWHRQDVLNAKNEVGWQTYIVDTFSSSPALQEYYASYAPWYPGITK
;
A
#
# COMPACT_ATOMS: atom_id res chain seq x y z
N MET A 1 -13.04 -25.62 47.43
CA MET A 1 -12.77 -25.69 45.99
C MET A 1 -12.44 -27.14 45.65
N GLY A 2 -13.26 -27.79 44.86
CA GLY A 2 -13.05 -29.20 44.49
C GLY A 2 -11.95 -29.31 43.40
N SER A 3 -11.42 -30.53 43.22
CA SER A 3 -10.41 -30.78 42.16
C SER A 3 -10.94 -30.46 40.75
N SER A 4 -12.26 -30.62 40.53
CA SER A 4 -12.93 -30.23 39.28
C SER A 4 -12.91 -28.73 39.03
N ASP A 5 -13.02 -27.90 40.06
CA ASP A 5 -13.01 -26.44 39.93
C ASP A 5 -11.60 -25.93 39.56
N VAL A 6 -10.58 -26.57 40.14
CA VAL A 6 -9.16 -26.25 39.82
C VAL A 6 -8.87 -26.61 38.38
N LEU A 7 -9.29 -27.79 37.91
CA LEU A 7 -9.10 -28.20 36.53
C LEU A 7 -9.84 -27.28 35.57
N ALA A 8 -11.07 -26.86 35.89
CA ALA A 8 -11.80 -25.91 35.06
C ALA A 8 -11.11 -24.55 34.99
N MET A 9 -10.60 -24.03 36.09
CA MET A 9 -9.83 -22.76 36.08
C MET A 9 -8.55 -22.87 35.25
N VAL A 10 -7.81 -23.95 35.38
CA VAL A 10 -6.59 -24.16 34.55
C VAL A 10 -6.95 -24.21 33.07
N ALA A 11 -8.02 -24.90 32.71
CA ALA A 11 -8.48 -24.95 31.31
C ALA A 11 -8.87 -23.57 30.76
N ILE A 12 -9.57 -22.77 31.56
CA ILE A 12 -9.96 -21.39 31.16
C ILE A 12 -8.73 -20.53 30.98
N VAL A 13 -7.76 -20.54 31.90
CA VAL A 13 -6.52 -19.78 31.80
C VAL A 13 -5.72 -20.21 30.57
N ALA A 14 -5.60 -21.50 30.30
CA ALA A 14 -4.92 -22.03 29.13
C ALA A 14 -5.60 -21.57 27.83
N ALA A 15 -6.94 -21.59 27.79
CA ALA A 15 -7.70 -21.11 26.64
C ALA A 15 -7.49 -19.62 26.38
N ILE A 16 -7.49 -18.78 27.41
CA ILE A 16 -7.24 -17.34 27.31
C ILE A 16 -5.81 -17.07 26.79
N LEU A 17 -4.82 -17.74 27.34
CA LEU A 17 -3.43 -17.60 26.91
C LEU A 17 -3.24 -18.03 25.44
N SER A 18 -3.88 -19.14 25.05
CA SER A 18 -3.88 -19.64 23.67
C SER A 18 -4.52 -18.63 22.72
N ALA A 19 -5.66 -18.05 23.11
CA ALA A 19 -6.35 -17.03 22.31
C ALA A 19 -5.50 -15.78 22.13
N ILE A 20 -4.86 -15.29 23.21
CA ILE A 20 -3.96 -14.14 23.16
C ILE A 20 -2.76 -14.41 22.24
N TYR A 21 -2.15 -15.60 22.40
CA TYR A 21 -1.03 -16.00 21.56
C TYR A 21 -1.41 -16.07 20.07
N SER A 22 -2.53 -16.75 19.76
CA SER A 22 -3.06 -16.87 18.39
C SER A 22 -3.37 -15.51 17.77
N TYR A 23 -3.98 -14.61 18.55
CA TYR A 23 -4.26 -13.25 18.10
C TYR A 23 -2.97 -12.46 17.76
N ARG A 24 -1.95 -12.52 18.63
CA ARG A 24 -0.66 -11.87 18.39
C ARG A 24 0.05 -12.43 17.16
N LEU A 25 0.02 -13.75 16.98
CA LEU A 25 0.62 -14.42 15.83
C LEU A 25 -0.09 -14.03 14.54
N SER A 26 -1.44 -14.06 14.53
CA SER A 26 -2.26 -13.64 13.39
C SER A 26 -2.01 -12.19 13.00
N ARG A 27 -1.90 -11.31 13.98
CA ARG A 27 -1.60 -9.89 13.74
C ARG A 27 -0.22 -9.66 13.09
N ARG A 28 0.80 -10.40 13.56
CA ARG A 28 2.15 -10.35 12.97
C ARG A 28 2.14 -10.88 11.53
N ALA A 29 1.46 -12.00 11.29
CA ALA A 29 1.34 -12.57 9.95
C ALA A 29 0.60 -11.63 8.99
N HIS A 30 -0.47 -10.99 9.45
CA HIS A 30 -1.21 -10.00 8.66
C HIS A 30 -0.34 -8.78 8.29
N HIS A 31 0.41 -8.23 9.26
CA HIS A 31 1.34 -7.14 9.00
C HIS A 31 2.41 -7.53 7.98
N ALA A 32 3.04 -8.68 8.14
CA ALA A 32 4.05 -9.17 7.20
C ALA A 32 3.47 -9.36 5.79
N SER A 33 2.29 -9.98 5.69
CA SER A 33 1.60 -10.19 4.40
C SER A 33 1.27 -8.86 3.71
N THR A 34 0.79 -7.87 4.46
CA THR A 34 0.49 -6.54 3.92
C THR A 34 1.75 -5.82 3.45
N TYR A 35 2.84 -5.89 4.22
CA TYR A 35 4.12 -5.31 3.83
C TYR A 35 4.67 -5.94 2.56
N TYR A 36 4.68 -7.27 2.46
CA TYR A 36 5.13 -7.96 1.25
C TYR A 36 4.23 -7.68 0.05
N GLY A 37 2.93 -7.48 0.27
CA GLY A 37 2.00 -7.02 -0.77
C GLY A 37 2.39 -5.65 -1.33
N ALA A 38 2.68 -4.68 -0.48
CA ALA A 38 3.15 -3.35 -0.88
C ALA A 38 4.47 -3.42 -1.68
N ILE A 39 5.46 -4.16 -1.17
CA ILE A 39 6.74 -4.36 -1.86
C ILE A 39 6.55 -5.06 -3.21
N GLY A 40 5.62 -6.02 -3.29
CA GLY A 40 5.28 -6.70 -4.54
C GLY A 40 4.76 -5.74 -5.60
N LEU A 41 3.84 -4.83 -5.24
CA LEU A 41 3.31 -3.81 -6.14
C LEU A 41 4.38 -2.82 -6.58
N LEU A 42 5.26 -2.39 -5.68
CA LEU A 42 6.38 -1.51 -6.06
C LEU A 42 7.36 -2.19 -7.01
N ARG A 43 7.62 -3.49 -6.85
CA ARG A 43 8.45 -4.24 -7.80
C ARG A 43 7.83 -4.33 -9.18
N GLU A 44 6.52 -4.49 -9.30
CA GLU A 44 5.83 -4.44 -10.59
C GLU A 44 5.96 -3.05 -11.24
N LEU A 45 5.86 -2.00 -10.43
CA LEU A 45 6.08 -0.63 -10.88
C LEU A 45 7.53 -0.43 -11.36
N ASP A 46 8.51 -0.91 -10.60
CA ASP A 46 9.94 -0.86 -10.97
C ASP A 46 10.21 -1.61 -12.29
N LYS A 47 9.61 -2.78 -12.48
CA LYS A 47 9.72 -3.51 -13.76
C LYS A 47 9.17 -2.69 -14.92
N THR A 48 8.03 -2.03 -14.73
CA THR A 48 7.44 -1.16 -15.74
C THR A 48 8.39 -0.04 -16.13
N PHE A 49 9.08 0.59 -15.17
CA PHE A 49 10.07 1.62 -15.46
C PHE A 49 11.39 1.08 -16.05
N ILE A 50 11.73 -0.17 -15.79
CA ILE A 50 12.86 -0.83 -16.46
C ILE A 50 12.52 -1.12 -17.93
N GLU A 51 11.30 -1.57 -18.19
CA GLU A 51 10.81 -1.89 -19.54
C GLU A 51 10.55 -0.60 -20.37
N TYR A 52 10.02 0.43 -19.73
CA TYR A 52 9.70 1.73 -20.35
C TYR A 52 10.37 2.88 -19.61
N PRO A 53 11.71 2.99 -19.67
CA PRO A 53 12.47 3.98 -18.89
C PRO A 53 12.16 5.43 -19.27
N ASP A 54 11.67 5.67 -20.47
CA ASP A 54 11.22 6.96 -20.96
C ASP A 54 9.98 7.50 -20.23
N THR A 55 9.23 6.64 -19.54
CA THR A 55 8.05 7.05 -18.76
C THR A 55 8.40 7.55 -17.35
N ARG A 56 9.49 7.07 -16.77
CA ARG A 56 9.85 7.37 -15.37
C ARG A 56 9.95 8.88 -15.04
N PRO A 57 10.51 9.76 -15.89
CA PRO A 57 10.60 11.19 -15.62
C PRO A 57 9.25 11.88 -15.43
N TYR A 58 8.17 11.37 -16.00
CA TYR A 58 6.82 11.92 -15.79
C TYR A 58 6.30 11.73 -14.37
N PHE A 59 6.85 10.78 -13.63
CA PHE A 59 6.38 10.43 -12.28
C PHE A 59 7.34 10.92 -11.17
N TYR A 60 8.64 10.99 -11.44
CA TYR A 60 9.64 11.30 -10.41
C TYR A 60 10.43 12.59 -10.66
N ASP A 61 10.48 13.06 -11.90
CA ASP A 61 11.32 14.22 -12.27
C ASP A 61 10.47 15.44 -12.68
N GLY A 62 9.16 15.41 -12.43
CA GLY A 62 8.26 16.53 -12.71
C GLY A 62 8.05 16.84 -14.19
N LYS A 63 8.36 15.90 -15.09
CA LYS A 63 8.18 16.10 -16.53
C LYS A 63 6.68 16.28 -16.86
N PRO A 64 6.29 17.37 -17.55
CA PRO A 64 4.92 17.54 -18.01
C PRO A 64 4.56 16.52 -19.09
N VAL A 65 3.26 16.15 -19.18
CA VAL A 65 2.79 15.22 -20.19
C VAL A 65 2.86 15.87 -21.58
N ASP A 66 3.79 15.40 -22.36
CA ASP A 66 4.04 15.86 -23.73
C ASP A 66 4.15 14.66 -24.69
N GLY A 67 4.45 14.92 -25.94
CA GLY A 67 4.67 13.89 -26.95
C GLY A 67 3.44 13.53 -27.77
N ASP A 68 3.61 12.51 -28.59
CA ASP A 68 2.54 11.99 -29.46
C ASP A 68 1.50 11.19 -28.69
N GLU A 69 0.41 10.83 -29.37
CA GLU A 69 -0.71 10.11 -28.77
C GLU A 69 -0.29 8.77 -28.18
N SER A 70 0.64 8.05 -28.81
CA SER A 70 1.13 6.75 -28.30
C SER A 70 1.91 6.91 -26.98
N SER A 71 2.76 7.94 -26.91
CA SER A 71 3.50 8.28 -25.70
C SER A 71 2.57 8.70 -24.56
N ARG A 72 1.55 9.52 -24.88
CA ARG A 72 0.54 9.96 -23.90
C ARG A 72 -0.27 8.78 -23.35
N GLN A 73 -0.73 7.88 -24.20
CA GLN A 73 -1.46 6.67 -23.78
C GLN A 73 -0.62 5.78 -22.87
N ARG A 74 0.68 5.63 -23.19
CA ARG A 74 1.59 4.88 -22.32
C ARG A 74 1.77 5.54 -20.95
N VAL A 75 1.97 6.85 -20.90
CA VAL A 75 2.07 7.61 -19.65
C VAL A 75 0.78 7.48 -18.84
N GLN A 76 -0.40 7.54 -19.47
CA GLN A 76 -1.68 7.35 -18.78
C GLN A 76 -1.82 5.95 -18.21
N ALA A 77 -1.45 4.90 -18.95
CA ALA A 77 -1.49 3.52 -18.44
C ALA A 77 -0.55 3.31 -17.24
N VAL A 78 0.64 3.93 -17.26
CA VAL A 78 1.55 3.88 -16.10
C VAL A 78 1.02 4.73 -14.95
N ALA A 79 0.38 5.87 -15.21
CA ALA A 79 -0.27 6.68 -14.17
C ALA A 79 -1.38 5.91 -13.44
N GLU A 80 -2.19 5.15 -14.17
CA GLU A 80 -3.18 4.24 -13.58
C GLU A 80 -2.53 3.23 -12.65
N LEU A 81 -1.48 2.54 -13.11
CA LEU A 81 -0.75 1.56 -12.29
C LEU A 81 -0.15 2.18 -11.02
N VAL A 82 0.41 3.38 -11.13
CA VAL A 82 0.98 4.12 -9.97
C VAL A 82 -0.12 4.47 -8.98
N LEU A 83 -1.24 5.04 -9.44
CA LEU A 83 -2.35 5.43 -8.57
C LEU A 83 -3.03 4.23 -7.93
N ASP A 84 -3.22 3.11 -8.64
CA ASP A 84 -3.74 1.86 -8.09
C ASP A 84 -2.83 1.34 -6.97
N THR A 85 -1.52 1.41 -7.17
CA THR A 85 -0.53 1.05 -6.16
C THR A 85 -0.63 1.96 -4.93
N PHE A 86 -0.74 3.27 -5.14
CA PHE A 86 -0.87 4.26 -4.07
C PHE A 86 -2.18 4.09 -3.29
N GLU A 87 -3.29 3.89 -3.97
CA GLU A 87 -4.59 3.63 -3.34
C GLU A 87 -4.55 2.37 -2.48
N TRP A 88 -3.94 1.29 -2.98
CA TRP A 88 -3.79 0.06 -2.23
C TRP A 88 -2.96 0.25 -0.94
N ILE A 89 -1.83 0.97 -1.03
CA ILE A 89 -0.96 1.28 0.11
C ILE A 89 -1.69 2.23 1.09
N TRP A 90 -2.35 3.27 0.57
CA TRP A 90 -3.05 4.26 1.38
C TRP A 90 -4.12 3.64 2.27
N HIS A 91 -4.93 2.75 1.73
CA HIS A 91 -5.95 2.03 2.50
C HIS A 91 -5.40 1.11 3.59
N ARG A 92 -4.12 0.76 3.52
CA ARG A 92 -3.45 -0.15 4.45
C ARG A 92 -2.36 0.52 5.29
N GLN A 93 -2.28 1.83 5.25
CA GLN A 93 -1.24 2.58 5.96
C GLN A 93 -1.25 2.33 7.47
N ASP A 94 -2.41 2.09 8.10
CA ASP A 94 -2.49 1.78 9.53
C ASP A 94 -1.73 0.50 9.88
N VAL A 95 -1.78 -0.49 9.00
CA VAL A 95 -1.05 -1.75 9.16
C VAL A 95 0.43 -1.57 8.81
N LEU A 96 0.72 -0.84 7.73
CA LEU A 96 2.08 -0.59 7.25
C LEU A 96 2.88 0.31 8.21
N ASN A 97 2.22 1.31 8.81
CA ASN A 97 2.83 2.26 9.74
C ASN A 97 2.83 1.79 11.20
N ALA A 98 2.39 0.56 11.49
CA ALA A 98 2.29 0.03 12.85
C ALA A 98 3.61 0.06 13.66
N LYS A 99 4.76 0.26 12.99
CA LYS A 99 6.09 0.42 13.60
C LYS A 99 6.65 1.85 13.48
N ASN A 100 5.78 2.87 13.35
CA ASN A 100 6.17 4.26 13.11
C ASN A 100 6.94 4.49 11.78
N GLU A 101 6.72 3.67 10.80
CA GLU A 101 7.27 3.84 9.45
C GLU A 101 6.41 4.84 8.67
N VAL A 102 6.68 6.13 8.83
CA VAL A 102 5.94 7.23 8.16
C VAL A 102 6.29 7.33 6.66
N GLY A 103 7.22 6.52 6.19
CA GLY A 103 7.79 6.61 4.83
C GLY A 103 6.79 6.42 3.69
N TRP A 104 5.77 5.60 3.87
CA TRP A 104 4.78 5.33 2.84
C TRP A 104 3.94 6.54 2.48
N GLN A 105 3.44 7.25 3.49
CA GLN A 105 2.65 8.46 3.27
C GLN A 105 3.48 9.55 2.61
N THR A 106 4.69 9.80 3.11
CA THR A 106 5.61 10.77 2.54
C THR A 106 5.92 10.44 1.08
N TYR A 107 6.26 9.19 0.78
CA TYR A 107 6.53 8.74 -0.57
C TYR A 107 5.37 8.99 -1.55
N ILE A 108 4.14 8.65 -1.15
CA ILE A 108 2.95 8.86 -1.97
C ILE A 108 2.69 10.35 -2.20
N VAL A 109 2.71 11.16 -1.13
CA VAL A 109 2.44 12.59 -1.21
C VAL A 109 3.50 13.31 -2.05
N ASP A 110 4.77 13.03 -1.84
CA ASP A 110 5.86 13.66 -2.57
C ASP A 110 5.83 13.29 -4.05
N THR A 111 5.61 12.00 -4.37
CA THR A 111 5.52 11.53 -5.76
C THR A 111 4.32 12.15 -6.47
N PHE A 112 3.15 12.17 -5.83
CA PHE A 112 1.95 12.77 -6.40
C PHE A 112 2.12 14.28 -6.63
N SER A 113 2.65 14.98 -5.63
CA SER A 113 2.84 16.44 -5.68
C SER A 113 3.83 16.87 -6.74
N SER A 114 4.83 16.05 -7.04
CA SER A 114 5.87 16.35 -8.04
C SER A 114 5.53 15.87 -9.46
N SER A 115 4.43 15.12 -9.65
CA SER A 115 4.08 14.50 -10.93
C SER A 115 2.88 15.15 -11.60
N PRO A 116 3.05 15.99 -12.62
CA PRO A 116 1.94 16.49 -13.44
C PRO A 116 1.12 15.37 -14.08
N ALA A 117 1.76 14.26 -14.47
CA ALA A 117 1.08 13.11 -15.07
C ALA A 117 0.08 12.45 -14.11
N LEU A 118 0.46 12.26 -12.83
CA LEU A 118 -0.45 11.72 -11.82
C LEU A 118 -1.59 12.67 -11.50
N GLN A 119 -1.30 13.97 -11.40
CA GLN A 119 -2.32 14.98 -11.12
C GLN A 119 -3.33 15.09 -12.26
N GLU A 120 -2.88 15.07 -13.52
CA GLU A 120 -3.76 15.11 -14.70
C GLU A 120 -4.64 13.85 -14.78
N TYR A 121 -4.06 12.67 -14.59
CA TYR A 121 -4.82 11.42 -14.59
C TYR A 121 -5.84 11.38 -13.44
N TYR A 122 -5.41 11.72 -12.24
CA TYR A 122 -6.27 11.80 -11.08
C TYR A 122 -7.45 12.78 -11.26
N ALA A 123 -7.22 13.95 -11.83
CA ALA A 123 -8.27 14.94 -12.10
C ALA A 123 -9.38 14.36 -13.00
N SER A 124 -9.03 13.47 -13.93
CA SER A 124 -9.97 12.80 -14.83
C SER A 124 -10.73 11.64 -14.19
N TYR A 125 -10.13 10.97 -13.20
CA TYR A 125 -10.63 9.72 -12.63
C TYR A 125 -10.73 9.72 -11.09
N ALA A 126 -10.80 10.90 -10.46
CA ALA A 126 -10.85 11.05 -9.00
C ALA A 126 -11.86 10.14 -8.28
N PRO A 127 -13.07 9.88 -8.81
CA PRO A 127 -14.03 8.97 -8.16
C PRO A 127 -13.55 7.54 -8.00
N TRP A 128 -12.52 7.13 -8.76
CA TRP A 128 -11.95 5.78 -8.67
C TRP A 128 -10.94 5.63 -7.52
N TYR A 129 -10.51 6.75 -6.95
CA TYR A 129 -9.46 6.82 -5.93
C TYR A 129 -9.94 7.51 -4.64
N PRO A 130 -10.99 7.00 -3.98
CA PRO A 130 -11.59 7.67 -2.80
C PRO A 130 -10.65 7.71 -1.59
N GLY A 131 -9.65 6.83 -1.52
CA GLY A 131 -8.67 6.81 -0.43
C GLY A 131 -7.69 7.98 -0.48
N ILE A 132 -7.30 8.41 -1.68
CA ILE A 132 -6.33 9.50 -1.88
C ILE A 132 -6.97 10.88 -1.66
N THR A 133 -8.31 10.99 -1.69
CA THR A 133 -9.05 12.26 -1.54
C THR A 133 -9.25 12.72 -0.10
N LYS A 134 -8.89 11.92 0.89
CA LYS A 134 -9.04 12.22 2.32
C LYS A 134 -7.71 12.60 2.95
#